data_833b1b9e30556cb3be67ade1eff439b6
#
_entry.id   833b1b9e30556cb3be67ade1eff439b6
#
_cell.length_a   1.000
_cell.length_b   1.000
_cell.length_c   1.000
_cell.angle_alpha   90.00
_cell.angle_beta   90.00
_cell.angle_gamma   90.00
#
_symmetry.space_group_name_H-M   'P 1'
#
loop_
_entity.id
_entity.type
_entity.pdbx_description
1 polymer ?
#
loop_
_entity_poly.entity_id
_entity_poly.type
_entity_poly.pdbx_seq_one_letter_code
_entity_poly.pdbx_strand_id
1 'polypeptide(L)'
;MKLQRTLPLLLLLALLAGCGTSSQPSALTAEERTQLYQTAIESARDAEMNEAIGILTDAGDDMADVIFELLGVTAADMSAFALSVSPMNIKAYGIAAIYPAAGKSDAVLEGLNAFIDRQKQSFEQYLADLYEIAGNARLETLEDGTILLVMCEDQDAVFDAIRDTIEGAA
;
A
#
# COMPACT_ATOMS: atom_id res chain seq x y z
N MET A 1 -7.08 86.80 10.31
CA MET A 1 -5.80 86.13 10.02
C MET A 1 -5.40 85.34 11.19
N LYS A 2 -5.65 84.06 11.26
CA LYS A 2 -4.95 83.10 12.06
C LYS A 2 -5.21 81.72 11.46
N LEU A 3 -4.19 81.14 10.95
CA LEU A 3 -4.09 79.85 10.29
C LEU A 3 -4.07 78.76 11.37
N GLN A 4 -5.10 77.92 11.48
CA GLN A 4 -5.07 76.76 12.35
C GLN A 4 -4.76 75.50 11.50
N ARG A 5 -3.56 75.02 11.77
CA ARG A 5 -3.09 73.71 11.28
C ARG A 5 -3.76 72.62 12.04
N THR A 6 -4.60 71.82 11.45
CA THR A 6 -5.11 70.59 11.94
C THR A 6 -4.26 69.44 11.40
N LEU A 7 -3.60 68.75 12.31
CA LEU A 7 -2.76 67.59 12.08
C LEU A 7 -3.67 66.31 11.98
N PRO A 8 -3.68 65.56 10.89
CA PRO A 8 -4.41 64.32 10.88
C PRO A 8 -3.56 63.24 11.56
N LEU A 9 -4.12 62.65 12.58
CA LEU A 9 -3.60 61.48 13.28
C LEU A 9 -3.72 60.23 12.38
N LEU A 10 -2.60 59.78 11.87
CA LEU A 10 -2.52 58.58 11.03
C LEU A 10 -2.60 57.35 11.95
N LEU A 11 -3.76 56.74 11.99
CA LEU A 11 -4.01 55.48 12.69
C LEU A 11 -3.41 54.34 11.86
N LEU A 12 -2.22 53.84 12.26
CA LEU A 12 -1.55 52.71 11.65
C LEU A 12 -2.22 51.41 12.12
N LEU A 13 -3.14 50.87 11.33
CA LEU A 13 -3.77 49.56 11.58
C LEU A 13 -2.79 48.46 11.12
N ALA A 14 -2.05 47.93 12.04
CA ALA A 14 -1.22 46.74 11.79
C ALA A 14 -2.14 45.51 11.60
N LEU A 15 -2.36 45.14 10.34
CA LEU A 15 -2.93 43.84 10.00
C LEU A 15 -1.92 42.74 10.30
N LEU A 16 -2.07 42.09 11.44
CA LEU A 16 -1.44 40.81 11.73
C LEU A 16 -2.09 39.76 10.82
N ALA A 17 -1.52 39.59 9.63
CA ALA A 17 -1.78 38.39 8.83
C ALA A 17 -1.19 37.20 9.57
N GLY A 18 -1.99 36.55 10.41
CA GLY A 18 -1.69 35.25 10.94
C GLY A 18 -1.64 34.27 9.79
N CYS A 19 -0.45 33.90 9.33
CA CYS A 19 -0.24 32.67 8.57
C CYS A 19 -0.61 31.51 9.48
N GLY A 20 -1.86 31.10 9.45
CA GLY A 20 -2.27 29.78 9.87
C GLY A 20 -1.68 28.82 8.84
N THR A 21 -0.52 28.24 9.12
CA THR A 21 -0.06 27.02 8.48
C THR A 21 -1.05 25.95 8.88
N SER A 22 -2.10 25.75 8.08
CA SER A 22 -2.80 24.47 8.05
C SER A 22 -1.76 23.47 7.55
N SER A 23 -1.15 22.72 8.46
CA SER A 23 -0.39 21.53 8.15
C SER A 23 -1.41 20.55 7.56
N GLN A 24 -1.58 20.55 6.24
CA GLN A 24 -2.12 19.37 5.58
C GLN A 24 -1.14 18.25 5.91
N PRO A 25 -1.61 17.07 6.34
CA PRO A 25 -0.74 15.93 6.47
C PRO A 25 -0.01 15.78 5.13
N SER A 26 1.32 15.82 5.16
CA SER A 26 2.12 15.61 3.95
C SER A 26 1.90 14.17 3.53
N ALA A 27 1.55 13.95 2.27
CA ALA A 27 1.43 12.61 1.74
C ALA A 27 2.71 11.82 2.03
N LEU A 28 2.56 10.57 2.49
CA LEU A 28 3.68 9.69 2.80
C LEU A 28 4.62 9.56 1.59
N THR A 29 5.91 9.61 1.84
CA THR A 29 6.94 9.29 0.82
C THR A 29 6.86 7.81 0.43
N ALA A 30 7.49 7.45 -0.68
CA ALA A 30 7.57 6.05 -1.12
C ALA A 30 8.22 5.15 -0.05
N GLU A 31 9.27 5.65 0.60
CA GLU A 31 9.99 4.93 1.64
C GLU A 31 9.13 4.74 2.91
N GLU A 32 8.44 5.78 3.36
CA GLU A 32 7.51 5.70 4.48
C GLU A 32 6.34 4.75 4.20
N ARG A 33 5.81 4.74 2.97
CA ARG A 33 4.77 3.79 2.55
C ARG A 33 5.28 2.35 2.55
N THR A 34 6.46 2.09 2.00
CA THR A 34 7.07 0.75 1.99
C THR A 34 7.25 0.23 3.42
N GLN A 35 7.74 1.08 4.34
CA GLN A 35 7.90 0.73 5.75
C GLN A 35 6.57 0.47 6.46
N LEU A 36 5.55 1.28 6.16
CA LEU A 36 4.19 1.10 6.66
C LEU A 36 3.60 -0.24 6.20
N TYR A 37 3.74 -0.58 4.91
CA TYR A 37 3.23 -1.82 4.35
C TYR A 37 3.93 -3.04 4.95
N GLN A 38 5.25 -2.99 5.10
CA GLN A 38 6.00 -4.04 5.77
C GLN A 38 5.48 -4.26 7.18
N THR A 39 5.37 -3.20 7.99
CA THR A 39 4.86 -3.26 9.35
C THR A 39 3.42 -3.79 9.42
N ALA A 40 2.56 -3.36 8.49
CA ALA A 40 1.18 -3.81 8.41
C ALA A 40 1.09 -5.33 8.16
N ILE A 41 1.88 -5.84 7.20
CA ILE A 41 1.94 -7.26 6.88
C ILE A 41 2.52 -8.07 8.06
N GLU A 42 3.62 -7.63 8.66
CA GLU A 42 4.25 -8.31 9.81
C GLU A 42 3.31 -8.40 11.00
N SER A 43 2.54 -7.34 11.28
CA SER A 43 1.61 -7.28 12.40
C SER A 43 0.34 -8.10 12.19
N ALA A 44 -0.07 -8.31 10.94
CA ALA A 44 -1.27 -9.07 10.58
C ALA A 44 -1.03 -10.59 10.54
N ARG A 45 0.22 -11.04 10.61
CA ARG A 45 0.62 -12.45 10.56
C ARG A 45 1.18 -12.90 11.90
N ASP A 46 1.18 -14.21 12.14
CA ASP A 46 1.88 -14.79 13.28
C ASP A 46 3.41 -14.86 13.06
N ALA A 47 4.14 -15.18 14.13
CA ALA A 47 5.59 -15.26 14.09
C ALA A 47 6.11 -16.37 13.17
N GLU A 48 5.39 -17.48 13.05
CA GLU A 48 5.78 -18.62 12.20
C GLU A 48 5.72 -18.21 10.72
N MET A 49 4.67 -17.51 10.30
CA MET A 49 4.55 -16.99 8.93
C MET A 49 5.60 -15.92 8.64
N ASN A 50 5.91 -15.06 9.61
CA ASN A 50 6.96 -14.04 9.47
C ASN A 50 8.36 -14.66 9.27
N GLU A 51 8.64 -15.80 9.90
CA GLU A 51 9.89 -16.55 9.71
C GLU A 51 9.89 -17.35 8.40
N ALA A 52 8.74 -17.93 8.01
CA ALA A 52 8.64 -18.85 6.88
C ALA A 52 8.66 -18.14 5.51
N ILE A 53 8.05 -16.96 5.40
CA ILE A 53 7.93 -16.23 4.14
C ILE A 53 8.31 -14.76 4.37
N GLY A 54 9.47 -14.37 3.85
CA GLY A 54 9.98 -13.01 3.94
C GLY A 54 9.08 -11.98 3.24
N ILE A 55 9.33 -10.70 3.51
CA ILE A 55 8.67 -9.58 2.85
C ILE A 55 9.69 -8.88 1.98
N LEU A 56 9.45 -8.86 0.68
CA LEU A 56 10.23 -8.13 -0.30
C LEU A 56 9.82 -6.65 -0.30
N THR A 57 10.77 -5.76 -0.08
CA THR A 57 10.57 -4.30 -0.06
C THR A 57 11.56 -3.53 -0.93
N ASP A 58 12.53 -4.23 -1.51
CA ASP A 58 13.57 -3.65 -2.36
C ASP A 58 13.58 -4.35 -3.73
N ALA A 59 13.51 -3.56 -4.80
CA ALA A 59 13.60 -4.07 -6.17
C ALA A 59 15.00 -4.58 -6.53
N GLY A 60 16.02 -4.29 -5.73
CA GLY A 60 17.38 -4.80 -5.87
C GLY A 60 17.64 -6.14 -5.17
N ASP A 61 16.64 -6.71 -4.50
CA ASP A 61 16.75 -8.03 -3.88
C ASP A 61 16.88 -9.14 -4.93
N ASP A 62 17.65 -10.18 -4.64
CA ASP A 62 17.87 -11.32 -5.53
C ASP A 62 16.59 -12.07 -5.92
N MET A 63 15.54 -11.99 -5.11
CA MET A 63 14.24 -12.61 -5.37
C MET A 63 13.25 -11.70 -6.08
N ALA A 64 13.59 -10.41 -6.27
CA ALA A 64 12.64 -9.42 -6.78
C ALA A 64 12.08 -9.81 -8.16
N ASP A 65 12.93 -10.17 -9.11
CA ASP A 65 12.51 -10.54 -10.46
C ASP A 65 11.55 -11.74 -10.45
N VAL A 66 11.80 -12.73 -9.62
CA VAL A 66 10.94 -13.92 -9.49
C VAL A 66 9.58 -13.56 -8.93
N ILE A 67 9.53 -12.73 -7.87
CA ILE A 67 8.27 -12.31 -7.23
C ILE A 67 7.48 -11.38 -8.16
N PHE A 68 8.15 -10.47 -8.85
CA PHE A 68 7.49 -9.58 -9.81
C PHE A 68 6.89 -10.36 -10.99
N GLU A 69 7.61 -11.34 -11.54
CA GLU A 69 7.08 -12.22 -12.59
C GLU A 69 5.86 -13.01 -12.11
N LEU A 70 5.92 -13.56 -10.87
CA LEU A 70 4.79 -14.27 -10.25
C LEU A 70 3.56 -13.39 -10.10
N LEU A 71 3.73 -12.14 -9.69
CA LEU A 71 2.63 -11.19 -9.50
C LEU A 71 2.18 -10.51 -10.81
N GLY A 72 2.96 -10.65 -11.89
CA GLY A 72 2.68 -10.00 -13.17
C GLY A 72 2.88 -8.48 -13.13
N VAL A 73 3.81 -8.00 -12.32
CA VAL A 73 4.16 -6.59 -12.16
C VAL A 73 5.65 -6.36 -12.44
N THR A 74 6.04 -5.11 -12.58
CA THR A 74 7.45 -4.71 -12.70
C THR A 74 7.78 -3.62 -11.68
N ALA A 75 9.05 -3.42 -11.38
CA ALA A 75 9.49 -2.32 -10.51
C ALA A 75 8.98 -0.95 -10.99
N ALA A 76 8.85 -0.75 -12.32
CA ALA A 76 8.36 0.50 -12.90
C ALA A 76 6.84 0.72 -12.72
N ASP A 77 6.10 -0.28 -12.32
CA ASP A 77 4.65 -0.18 -12.07
C ASP A 77 4.34 0.27 -10.63
N MET A 78 5.34 0.25 -9.74
CA MET A 78 5.19 0.47 -8.31
C MET A 78 6.02 1.65 -7.83
N SER A 79 5.42 2.57 -7.08
CA SER A 79 6.13 3.67 -6.39
C SER A 79 6.55 3.25 -4.98
N ALA A 80 5.79 2.39 -4.33
CA ALA A 80 6.10 1.78 -3.04
C ALA A 80 5.45 0.40 -2.98
N PHE A 81 6.09 -0.56 -2.31
CA PHE A 81 5.55 -1.91 -2.19
C PHE A 81 6.11 -2.67 -0.99
N ALA A 82 5.33 -3.64 -0.52
CA ALA A 82 5.77 -4.74 0.32
C ALA A 82 5.06 -6.01 -0.15
N LEU A 83 5.82 -7.03 -0.52
CA LEU A 83 5.32 -8.24 -1.16
C LEU A 83 5.78 -9.47 -0.36
N SER A 84 4.85 -10.33 -0.01
CA SER A 84 5.14 -11.60 0.66
C SER A 84 4.42 -12.70 -0.09
N VAL A 85 5.15 -13.43 -0.92
CA VAL A 85 4.60 -14.42 -1.84
C VAL A 85 5.39 -15.71 -1.72
N SER A 86 4.70 -16.85 -1.70
CA SER A 86 5.36 -18.14 -1.79
C SER A 86 5.76 -18.41 -3.25
N PRO A 87 7.05 -18.54 -3.56
CA PRO A 87 7.49 -18.90 -4.91
C PRO A 87 7.24 -20.38 -5.24
N MET A 88 6.89 -21.20 -4.23
CA MET A 88 6.61 -22.61 -4.39
C MET A 88 5.11 -22.86 -4.51
N ASN A 89 4.71 -23.60 -5.53
CA ASN A 89 3.31 -23.93 -5.82
C ASN A 89 2.75 -25.05 -4.91
N ILE A 90 3.06 -24.97 -3.62
CA ILE A 90 2.58 -25.90 -2.57
C ILE A 90 1.71 -25.19 -1.52
N LYS A 91 1.58 -23.88 -1.62
CA LYS A 91 0.73 -23.05 -0.76
C LYS A 91 0.02 -21.99 -1.62
N ALA A 92 -1.28 -21.83 -1.42
CA ALA A 92 -2.02 -20.68 -1.92
C ALA A 92 -1.73 -19.50 -0.97
N TYR A 93 -0.63 -18.79 -1.23
CA TYR A 93 -0.19 -17.70 -0.38
C TYR A 93 0.41 -16.55 -1.18
N GLY A 94 -0.13 -15.37 -0.96
CA GLY A 94 0.37 -14.11 -1.51
C GLY A 94 -0.26 -12.90 -0.82
N ILE A 95 0.57 -12.04 -0.28
CA ILE A 95 0.17 -10.73 0.24
C ILE A 95 0.97 -9.68 -0.51
N ALA A 96 0.28 -8.71 -1.09
CA ALA A 96 0.90 -7.60 -1.81
C ALA A 96 0.21 -6.29 -1.44
N ALA A 97 0.94 -5.37 -0.84
CA ALA A 97 0.54 -3.98 -0.66
C ALA A 97 1.37 -3.13 -1.62
N ILE A 98 0.72 -2.52 -2.61
CA ILE A 98 1.38 -1.79 -3.70
C ILE A 98 0.77 -0.40 -3.83
N TYR A 99 1.60 0.64 -3.81
CA TYR A 99 1.22 1.96 -4.28
C TYR A 99 1.66 2.12 -5.73
N PRO A 100 0.73 2.14 -6.69
CA PRO A 100 1.08 2.17 -8.10
C PRO A 100 1.85 3.43 -8.48
N ALA A 101 2.76 3.31 -9.43
CA ALA A 101 3.31 4.47 -10.12
C ALA A 101 2.22 5.21 -10.92
N ALA A 102 2.44 6.47 -11.25
CA ALA A 102 1.46 7.30 -11.93
C ALA A 102 0.95 6.63 -13.23
N GLY A 103 -0.36 6.41 -13.31
CA GLY A 103 -1.01 5.78 -14.47
C GLY A 103 -0.81 4.26 -14.59
N LYS A 104 -0.36 3.59 -13.52
CA LYS A 104 -0.05 2.16 -13.51
C LYS A 104 -1.04 1.29 -12.71
N SER A 105 -2.07 1.88 -12.13
CA SER A 105 -3.05 1.15 -11.32
C SER A 105 -3.69 -0.01 -12.07
N ASP A 106 -4.09 0.19 -13.32
CA ASP A 106 -4.72 -0.86 -14.13
C ASP A 106 -3.75 -2.01 -14.42
N ALA A 107 -2.47 -1.72 -14.70
CA ALA A 107 -1.46 -2.73 -14.95
C ALA A 107 -1.19 -3.58 -13.70
N VAL A 108 -1.11 -2.94 -12.52
CA VAL A 108 -0.97 -3.66 -11.24
C VAL A 108 -2.18 -4.54 -10.98
N LEU A 109 -3.39 -4.03 -11.12
CA LEU A 109 -4.62 -4.81 -10.94
C LEU A 109 -4.70 -5.99 -11.91
N GLU A 110 -4.35 -5.81 -13.19
CA GLU A 110 -4.31 -6.88 -14.19
C GLU A 110 -3.31 -7.98 -13.79
N GLY A 111 -2.10 -7.61 -13.38
CA GLY A 111 -1.08 -8.56 -12.93
C GLY A 111 -1.53 -9.38 -11.73
N LEU A 112 -2.07 -8.72 -10.70
CA LEU A 112 -2.54 -9.39 -9.47
C LEU A 112 -3.76 -10.29 -9.73
N ASN A 113 -4.71 -9.88 -10.57
CA ASN A 113 -5.81 -10.76 -11.00
C ASN A 113 -5.30 -11.99 -11.74
N ALA A 114 -4.35 -11.81 -12.67
CA ALA A 114 -3.75 -12.92 -13.39
C ALA A 114 -2.99 -13.87 -12.44
N PHE A 115 -2.35 -13.35 -11.39
CA PHE A 115 -1.75 -14.18 -10.34
C PHE A 115 -2.81 -15.03 -9.62
N ILE A 116 -3.92 -14.43 -9.15
CA ILE A 116 -5.02 -15.16 -8.51
C ILE A 116 -5.53 -16.28 -9.42
N ASP A 117 -5.78 -15.99 -10.70
CA ASP A 117 -6.29 -16.97 -11.65
C ASP A 117 -5.31 -18.13 -11.90
N ARG A 118 -4.00 -17.85 -11.98
CA ARG A 118 -2.97 -18.88 -12.09
C ARG A 118 -2.93 -19.77 -10.85
N GLN A 119 -3.05 -19.20 -9.65
CA GLN A 119 -3.09 -19.96 -8.40
C GLN A 119 -4.32 -20.90 -8.37
N LYS A 120 -5.50 -20.38 -8.72
CA LYS A 120 -6.73 -21.20 -8.83
C LYS A 120 -6.53 -22.37 -9.81
N GLN A 121 -6.05 -22.10 -11.02
CA GLN A 121 -5.81 -23.14 -12.03
C GLN A 121 -4.82 -24.20 -11.56
N SER A 122 -3.79 -23.80 -10.81
CA SER A 122 -2.78 -24.71 -10.27
C SER A 122 -3.34 -25.71 -9.26
N PHE A 123 -4.36 -25.31 -8.50
CA PHE A 123 -4.92 -26.11 -7.41
C PHE A 123 -6.23 -26.83 -7.75
N GLU A 124 -6.88 -26.46 -8.85
CA GLU A 124 -8.24 -26.88 -9.22
C GLU A 124 -8.47 -28.40 -9.17
N GLN A 125 -7.48 -29.20 -9.59
CA GLN A 125 -7.70 -30.64 -9.79
C GLN A 125 -7.32 -31.52 -8.59
N TYR A 126 -6.42 -31.08 -7.72
CA TYR A 126 -5.81 -31.96 -6.74
C TYR A 126 -5.74 -31.42 -5.31
N LEU A 127 -5.98 -30.12 -5.10
CA LEU A 127 -5.78 -29.44 -3.82
C LEU A 127 -6.98 -28.53 -3.52
N ALA A 128 -8.12 -29.14 -3.19
CA ALA A 128 -9.39 -28.44 -3.00
C ALA A 128 -9.31 -27.30 -1.97
N ASP A 129 -8.59 -27.52 -0.87
CA ASP A 129 -8.44 -26.51 0.20
C ASP A 129 -7.62 -25.31 -0.30
N LEU A 130 -6.55 -25.53 -1.08
CA LEU A 130 -5.76 -24.46 -1.66
C LEU A 130 -6.50 -23.73 -2.78
N TYR A 131 -7.33 -24.46 -3.55
CA TYR A 131 -8.21 -23.87 -4.54
C TYR A 131 -9.22 -22.91 -3.91
N GLU A 132 -9.80 -23.30 -2.76
CA GLU A 132 -10.72 -22.45 -2.01
C GLU A 132 -10.04 -21.19 -1.49
N ILE A 133 -8.83 -21.31 -0.91
CA ILE A 133 -8.03 -20.16 -0.47
C ILE A 133 -7.75 -19.21 -1.65
N ALA A 134 -7.30 -19.74 -2.79
CA ALA A 134 -7.04 -18.92 -3.98
C ALA A 134 -8.33 -18.29 -4.56
N GLY A 135 -9.46 -19.01 -4.46
CA GLY A 135 -10.77 -18.54 -4.91
C GLY A 135 -11.35 -17.41 -4.08
N ASN A 136 -11.00 -17.39 -2.80
CA ASN A 136 -11.45 -16.39 -1.83
C ASN A 136 -10.46 -15.23 -1.65
N ALA A 137 -9.37 -15.17 -2.44
CA ALA A 137 -8.40 -14.08 -2.36
C ALA A 137 -9.09 -12.71 -2.48
N ARG A 138 -8.69 -11.78 -1.59
CA ARG A 138 -9.21 -10.41 -1.61
C ARG A 138 -8.23 -9.50 -2.34
N LEU A 139 -8.73 -8.75 -3.30
CA LEU A 139 -7.98 -7.73 -4.05
C LEU A 139 -8.82 -6.46 -4.12
N GLU A 140 -8.37 -5.40 -3.46
CA GLU A 140 -9.09 -4.14 -3.39
C GLU A 140 -8.12 -2.95 -3.55
N THR A 141 -8.66 -1.82 -4.03
CA THR A 141 -7.95 -0.53 -3.99
C THR A 141 -8.47 0.24 -2.78
N LEU A 142 -7.57 0.57 -1.85
CA LEU A 142 -7.88 1.30 -0.62
C LEU A 142 -8.12 2.80 -0.89
N GLU A 143 -8.62 3.52 0.10
CA GLU A 143 -8.96 4.95 -0.03
C GLU A 143 -7.75 5.83 -0.37
N ASP A 144 -6.55 5.47 0.10
CA ASP A 144 -5.30 6.17 -0.19
C ASP A 144 -4.70 5.85 -1.57
N GLY A 145 -5.32 4.93 -2.33
CA GLY A 145 -4.88 4.46 -3.64
C GLY A 145 -3.95 3.23 -3.59
N THR A 146 -3.67 2.69 -2.41
CA THR A 146 -2.95 1.40 -2.26
C THR A 146 -3.77 0.26 -2.84
N ILE A 147 -3.16 -0.60 -3.65
CA ILE A 147 -3.75 -1.86 -4.09
C ILE A 147 -3.29 -2.96 -3.13
N LEU A 148 -4.23 -3.58 -2.44
CA LEU A 148 -3.99 -4.63 -1.46
C LEU A 148 -4.54 -5.95 -1.95
N LEU A 149 -3.66 -6.96 -2.08
CA LEU A 149 -4.00 -8.37 -2.30
C LEU A 149 -3.70 -9.16 -1.03
N VAL A 150 -4.63 -10.01 -0.61
CA VAL A 150 -4.41 -11.03 0.42
C VAL A 150 -4.99 -12.35 -0.03
N MET A 151 -4.14 -13.38 -0.11
CA MET A 151 -4.44 -14.77 -0.40
C MET A 151 -3.75 -15.63 0.64
N CYS A 152 -4.45 -16.09 1.65
CA CYS A 152 -3.94 -16.97 2.71
C CYS A 152 -5.12 -17.60 3.47
N GLU A 153 -4.85 -18.48 4.43
CA GLU A 153 -5.84 -18.85 5.43
C GLU A 153 -6.27 -17.61 6.22
N ASP A 154 -7.53 -17.54 6.62
CA ASP A 154 -8.11 -16.38 7.34
C ASP A 154 -7.92 -15.02 6.63
N GLN A 155 -7.91 -15.02 5.27
CA GLN A 155 -7.63 -13.83 4.47
C GLN A 155 -8.46 -12.59 4.84
N ASP A 156 -9.69 -12.76 5.28
CA ASP A 156 -10.54 -11.62 5.66
C ASP A 156 -9.99 -10.89 6.90
N ALA A 157 -9.59 -11.64 7.92
CA ALA A 157 -9.01 -11.06 9.13
C ALA A 157 -7.64 -10.41 8.85
N VAL A 158 -6.80 -11.08 8.03
CA VAL A 158 -5.49 -10.55 7.62
C VAL A 158 -5.64 -9.30 6.76
N PHE A 159 -6.57 -9.31 5.80
CA PHE A 159 -6.84 -8.17 4.95
C PHE A 159 -7.30 -6.96 5.75
N ASP A 160 -8.29 -7.15 6.63
CA ASP A 160 -8.83 -6.07 7.45
C ASP A 160 -7.77 -5.48 8.38
N ALA A 161 -6.91 -6.31 8.99
CA ALA A 161 -5.82 -5.84 9.85
C ALA A 161 -4.77 -5.01 9.08
N ILE A 162 -4.40 -5.42 7.85
CA ILE A 162 -3.47 -4.67 7.00
C ILE A 162 -4.11 -3.36 6.55
N ARG A 163 -5.34 -3.41 6.04
CA ARG A 163 -6.09 -2.21 5.62
C ARG A 163 -6.18 -1.19 6.75
N ASP A 164 -6.66 -1.61 7.94
CA ASP A 164 -6.86 -0.71 9.08
C ASP A 164 -5.53 -0.06 9.53
N THR A 165 -4.41 -0.77 9.40
CA THR A 165 -3.08 -0.22 9.68
C THR A 165 -2.68 0.83 8.64
N ILE A 166 -2.92 0.58 7.35
CA ILE A 166 -2.57 1.50 6.26
C ILE A 166 -3.44 2.76 6.34
N GLU A 167 -4.76 2.61 6.45
CA GLU A 167 -5.71 3.73 6.49
C GLU A 167 -5.60 4.55 7.77
N GLY A 168 -5.21 3.93 8.88
CA GLY A 168 -4.98 4.63 10.14
C GLY A 168 -3.72 5.50 10.16
N ALA A 169 -2.83 5.36 9.18
CA ALA A 169 -1.59 6.13 9.05
C ALA A 169 -1.64 7.20 7.92
N ALA A 170 -2.71 7.22 7.11
CA ALA A 170 -2.86 8.10 5.96
C ALA A 170 -3.39 9.51 6.31
#